data_288fd666940d7309419a79314ce618ad
#
_entry.id   288fd666940d7309419a79314ce618ad
#
_cell.length_a   1.000
_cell.length_b   1.000
_cell.length_c   1.000
_cell.angle_alpha   90.00
_cell.angle_beta   90.00
_cell.angle_gamma   90.00
#
_symmetry.space_group_name_H-M   'P 1'
#
loop_
_entity.id
_entity.type
_entity.pdbx_description
1 polymer ?
#
loop_
_entity_poly.entity_id
_entity_poly.type
_entity_poly.pdbx_seq_one_letter_code
_entity_poly.pdbx_strand_id
1 'polypeptide(L)'
;MAIKKQMDLLGVIVLGLTTAIGGGIIRDVIIGVIPPSSVQDTIYAKVSIATSLLVFLVAYIYRDRPIKYSFKLVYNNLLLVSDSIGLGLFTVVGINAAYHRLNSPGFFLLVLVGVVTGVGGGLVRDIMAGDKPYIFVKHIYASASILGAIVCIYLWDISGQSIAMLAGTSTVFLIRFLAARFKLDLPIIQGHNFKE
;
A
#
# COMPACT_ATOMS: atom_id res chain seq x y z
N MET A 1 10.01 1.42 9.31
CA MET A 1 10.02 2.90 9.34
C MET A 1 10.03 3.41 10.78
N ALA A 2 9.00 3.27 11.59
CA ALA A 2 8.90 3.77 12.96
C ALA A 2 10.12 3.43 13.85
N ILE A 3 10.54 2.16 13.85
CA ILE A 3 11.71 1.70 14.62
C ILE A 3 13.02 2.39 14.19
N LYS A 4 13.21 2.62 12.89
CA LYS A 4 14.40 3.34 12.38
C LYS A 4 14.42 4.81 12.81
N LYS A 5 13.24 5.38 13.10
CA LYS A 5 13.07 6.76 13.59
C LYS A 5 12.99 6.84 15.11
N GLN A 6 13.31 5.75 15.81
CA GLN A 6 13.32 5.68 17.27
C GLN A 6 11.98 6.08 17.90
N MET A 7 10.87 5.82 17.20
CA MET A 7 9.55 6.03 17.77
C MET A 7 9.27 5.01 18.87
N ASP A 8 8.53 5.42 19.86
CA ASP A 8 8.08 4.56 20.96
C ASP A 8 7.02 3.54 20.49
N LEU A 9 6.56 2.72 21.40
CA LEU A 9 5.55 1.70 21.13
C LEU A 9 4.26 2.32 20.57
N LEU A 10 3.83 3.46 21.10
CA LEU A 10 2.63 4.15 20.64
C LEU A 10 2.81 4.64 19.20
N GLY A 11 3.95 5.22 18.87
CA GLY A 11 4.29 5.66 17.52
C GLY A 11 4.28 4.50 16.51
N VAL A 12 4.80 3.32 16.89
CA VAL A 12 4.74 2.11 16.04
C VAL A 12 3.30 1.66 15.80
N ILE A 13 2.45 1.66 16.85
CA ILE A 13 1.04 1.29 16.75
C ILE A 13 0.28 2.29 15.87
N VAL A 14 0.47 3.59 16.07
CA VAL A 14 -0.22 4.64 15.30
C VAL A 14 0.14 4.55 13.81
N LEU A 15 1.42 4.40 13.46
CA LEU A 15 1.83 4.22 12.06
C LEU A 15 1.32 2.91 11.46
N GLY A 16 1.27 1.84 12.26
CA GLY A 16 0.69 0.57 11.86
C GLY A 16 -0.80 0.69 11.52
N LEU A 17 -1.57 1.30 12.43
CA LEU A 17 -3.00 1.58 12.24
C LEU A 17 -3.24 2.44 11.00
N THR A 18 -2.52 3.54 10.87
CA THR A 18 -2.62 4.45 9.72
C THR A 18 -2.38 3.71 8.41
N THR A 19 -1.39 2.81 8.38
CA THR A 19 -1.09 2.01 7.18
C THR A 19 -2.22 1.04 6.87
N ALA A 20 -2.79 0.40 7.89
CA ALA A 20 -3.80 -0.64 7.72
C ALA A 20 -5.18 -0.08 7.30
N ILE A 21 -5.60 1.06 7.87
CA ILE A 21 -6.96 1.59 7.67
C ILE A 21 -7.02 2.87 6.83
N GLY A 22 -5.89 3.59 6.68
CA GLY A 22 -5.87 4.91 6.05
C GLY A 22 -6.37 4.92 4.61
N GLY A 23 -5.95 3.96 3.78
CA GLY A 23 -6.44 3.82 2.41
C GLY A 23 -7.94 3.51 2.34
N GLY A 24 -8.42 2.66 3.25
CA GLY A 24 -9.85 2.33 3.38
C GLY A 24 -10.70 3.53 3.81
N ILE A 25 -10.20 4.36 4.73
CA ILE A 25 -10.90 5.58 5.16
C ILE A 25 -11.05 6.55 3.98
N ILE A 26 -9.96 6.82 3.25
CA ILE A 26 -10.01 7.73 2.10
C ILE A 26 -10.95 7.19 1.02
N ARG A 27 -10.89 5.89 0.72
CA ARG A 27 -11.82 5.21 -0.18
C ARG A 27 -13.27 5.45 0.23
N ASP A 28 -13.60 5.14 1.48
CA ASP A 28 -14.96 5.16 1.98
C ASP A 28 -15.55 6.57 1.94
N VAL A 29 -14.75 7.59 2.25
CA VAL A 29 -15.13 8.99 2.10
C VAL A 29 -15.44 9.34 0.63
N ILE A 30 -14.60 8.89 -0.32
CA ILE A 30 -14.81 9.15 -1.76
C ILE A 30 -16.10 8.50 -2.27
N ILE A 31 -16.41 7.26 -1.83
CA ILE A 31 -17.61 6.54 -2.27
C ILE A 31 -18.86 6.82 -1.40
N GLY A 32 -18.77 7.78 -0.47
CA GLY A 32 -19.89 8.23 0.36
C GLY A 32 -20.31 7.27 1.47
N VAL A 33 -19.37 6.45 1.98
CA VAL A 33 -19.60 5.55 3.14
C VAL A 33 -19.16 6.26 4.42
N ILE A 34 -20.11 6.75 5.19
CA ILE A 34 -19.88 7.48 6.45
C ILE A 34 -20.76 6.86 7.54
N PRO A 35 -20.16 6.46 8.69
CA PRO A 35 -18.74 6.40 9.00
C PRO A 35 -17.99 5.33 8.18
N PRO A 36 -16.67 5.49 7.94
CA PRO A 36 -15.89 4.54 7.14
C PRO A 36 -15.93 3.11 7.69
N SER A 37 -16.11 2.12 6.82
CA SER A 37 -16.23 0.70 7.19
C SER A 37 -14.98 0.16 7.90
N SER A 38 -13.80 0.62 7.51
CA SER A 38 -12.53 0.26 8.15
C SER A 38 -12.37 0.76 9.58
N VAL A 39 -13.19 1.73 10.01
CA VAL A 39 -13.27 2.20 11.40
C VAL A 39 -14.35 1.47 12.19
N GLN A 40 -15.45 1.11 11.52
CA GLN A 40 -16.54 0.36 12.14
C GLN A 40 -16.15 -1.10 12.45
N ASP A 41 -15.40 -1.73 11.56
CA ASP A 41 -14.91 -3.09 11.78
C ASP A 41 -13.58 -3.07 12.56
N THR A 42 -13.67 -3.44 13.83
CA THR A 42 -12.52 -3.46 14.75
C THR A 42 -11.46 -4.50 14.41
N ILE A 43 -11.73 -5.42 13.45
CA ILE A 43 -10.78 -6.49 13.11
C ILE A 43 -9.49 -5.92 12.53
N TYR A 44 -9.58 -4.89 11.68
CA TYR A 44 -8.42 -4.22 11.09
C TYR A 44 -7.54 -3.57 12.17
N ALA A 45 -8.17 -2.90 13.13
CA ALA A 45 -7.46 -2.29 14.25
C ALA A 45 -6.79 -3.33 15.14
N LYS A 46 -7.51 -4.42 15.50
CA LYS A 46 -6.96 -5.51 16.34
C LYS A 46 -5.76 -6.18 15.68
N VAL A 47 -5.87 -6.53 14.40
CA VAL A 47 -4.77 -7.15 13.64
C VAL A 47 -3.58 -6.21 13.53
N SER A 48 -3.81 -4.94 13.25
CA SER A 48 -2.75 -3.95 13.14
C SER A 48 -2.02 -3.72 14.47
N ILE A 49 -2.76 -3.61 15.58
CA ILE A 49 -2.18 -3.46 16.92
C ILE A 49 -1.37 -4.70 17.29
N ALA A 50 -1.93 -5.90 17.12
CA ALA A 50 -1.25 -7.15 17.42
C ALA A 50 0.06 -7.30 16.62
N THR A 51 0.01 -6.99 15.31
CA THR A 51 1.19 -7.02 14.45
C THR A 51 2.23 -5.98 14.86
N SER A 52 1.79 -4.76 15.21
CA SER A 52 2.67 -3.69 15.66
C SER A 52 3.40 -4.05 16.96
N LEU A 53 2.68 -4.64 17.93
CA LEU A 53 3.24 -5.14 19.18
C LEU A 53 4.28 -6.24 18.92
N LEU A 54 3.97 -7.21 18.05
CA LEU A 54 4.87 -8.29 17.70
C LEU A 54 6.15 -7.75 17.05
N VAL A 55 6.02 -6.85 16.06
CA VAL A 55 7.17 -6.24 15.39
C VAL A 55 8.01 -5.42 16.36
N PHE A 56 7.39 -4.67 17.26
CA PHE A 56 8.10 -3.90 18.29
C PHE A 56 8.85 -4.83 19.24
N LEU A 57 8.21 -5.90 19.73
CA LEU A 57 8.83 -6.88 20.63
C LEU A 57 10.03 -7.57 19.98
N VAL A 58 9.88 -8.03 18.73
CA VAL A 58 10.98 -8.64 17.97
C VAL A 58 12.15 -7.64 17.82
N ALA A 59 11.86 -6.40 17.43
CA ALA A 59 12.88 -5.37 17.29
C ALA A 59 13.57 -5.05 18.63
N TYR A 60 12.83 -5.05 19.74
CA TYR A 60 13.35 -4.82 21.07
C TYR A 60 14.29 -5.95 21.53
N ILE A 61 13.92 -7.22 21.28
CA ILE A 61 14.75 -8.40 21.65
C ILE A 61 16.05 -8.43 20.83
N TYR A 62 15.99 -8.05 19.56
CA TYR A 62 17.16 -8.12 18.66
C TYR A 62 17.91 -6.80 18.50
N ARG A 63 17.61 -5.76 19.31
CA ARG A 63 18.20 -4.41 19.17
C ARG A 63 19.73 -4.40 19.22
N ASP A 64 20.34 -5.24 20.07
CA ASP A 64 21.76 -5.26 20.34
C ASP A 64 22.52 -6.33 19.51
N ARG A 65 21.84 -7.02 18.61
CA ARG A 65 22.45 -8.08 17.79
C ARG A 65 22.83 -7.54 16.41
N PRO A 66 24.07 -7.77 15.94
CA PRO A 66 24.46 -7.39 14.59
C PRO A 66 23.65 -8.19 13.55
N ILE A 67 22.92 -7.50 12.70
CA ILE A 67 22.12 -8.10 11.64
C ILE A 67 23.09 -8.57 10.53
N LYS A 68 23.21 -9.89 10.33
CA LYS A 68 24.01 -10.47 9.25
C LYS A 68 23.53 -9.95 7.90
N TYR A 69 24.44 -9.67 6.97
CA TYR A 69 24.13 -9.17 5.63
C TYR A 69 23.10 -10.03 4.89
N SER A 70 23.21 -11.35 4.98
CA SER A 70 22.25 -12.29 4.39
C SER A 70 20.83 -12.10 4.92
N PHE A 71 20.66 -11.83 6.21
CA PHE A 71 19.36 -11.57 6.81
C PHE A 71 18.74 -10.26 6.30
N LYS A 72 19.57 -9.23 6.11
CA LYS A 72 19.12 -7.94 5.55
C LYS A 72 18.60 -8.10 4.11
N LEU A 73 19.24 -8.95 3.29
CA LEU A 73 18.79 -9.23 1.92
C LEU A 73 17.45 -9.94 1.90
N VAL A 74 17.29 -11.00 2.69
CA VAL A 74 16.02 -11.75 2.81
C VAL A 74 14.91 -10.84 3.33
N TYR A 75 15.18 -10.02 4.33
CA TYR A 75 14.24 -9.07 4.89
C TYR A 75 13.76 -8.05 3.86
N ASN A 76 14.67 -7.47 3.05
CA ASN A 76 14.30 -6.51 2.03
C ASN A 76 13.44 -7.14 0.91
N ASN A 77 13.76 -8.37 0.50
CA ASN A 77 12.97 -9.10 -0.49
C ASN A 77 11.58 -9.45 0.05
N LEU A 78 11.49 -9.89 1.31
CA LEU A 78 10.21 -10.19 1.94
C LEU A 78 9.34 -8.94 2.06
N LEU A 79 9.93 -7.80 2.44
CA LEU A 79 9.21 -6.52 2.47
C LEU A 79 8.69 -6.13 1.09
N LEU A 80 9.51 -6.27 0.04
CA LEU A 80 9.10 -5.95 -1.34
C LEU A 80 7.92 -6.83 -1.78
N VAL A 81 8.00 -8.14 -1.55
CA VAL A 81 6.95 -9.09 -1.93
C VAL A 81 5.67 -8.79 -1.18
N SER A 82 5.73 -8.64 0.15
CA SER A 82 4.56 -8.35 0.99
C SER A 82 3.90 -7.02 0.62
N ASP A 83 4.70 -5.96 0.40
CA ASP A 83 4.20 -4.66 -0.03
C ASP A 83 3.56 -4.72 -1.42
N SER A 84 4.15 -5.47 -2.36
CA SER A 84 3.61 -5.61 -3.72
C SER A 84 2.29 -6.37 -3.74
N ILE A 85 2.17 -7.44 -2.95
CA ILE A 85 0.91 -8.17 -2.78
C ILE A 85 -0.13 -7.28 -2.11
N GLY A 86 0.24 -6.59 -1.03
CA GLY A 86 -0.65 -5.67 -0.32
C GLY A 86 -1.19 -4.56 -1.22
N LEU A 87 -0.32 -3.93 -2.01
CA LEU A 87 -0.71 -2.91 -2.97
C LEU A 87 -1.74 -3.45 -3.97
N GLY A 88 -1.48 -4.63 -4.57
CA GLY A 88 -2.40 -5.25 -5.52
C GLY A 88 -3.76 -5.59 -4.90
N LEU A 89 -3.75 -6.25 -3.74
CA LEU A 89 -4.97 -6.62 -3.02
C LEU A 89 -5.80 -5.38 -2.65
N PHE A 90 -5.20 -4.36 -2.06
CA PHE A 90 -5.94 -3.15 -1.69
C PHE A 90 -6.46 -2.39 -2.91
N THR A 91 -5.72 -2.38 -4.03
CA THR A 91 -6.19 -1.77 -5.28
C THR A 91 -7.49 -2.44 -5.75
N VAL A 92 -7.52 -3.76 -5.86
CA VAL A 92 -8.71 -4.47 -6.36
C VAL A 92 -9.86 -4.49 -5.35
N VAL A 93 -9.56 -4.53 -4.04
CA VAL A 93 -10.58 -4.39 -2.99
C VAL A 93 -11.23 -3.01 -3.01
N GLY A 94 -10.45 -1.96 -3.34
CA GLY A 94 -10.99 -0.62 -3.54
C GLY A 94 -11.99 -0.56 -4.70
N ILE A 95 -11.65 -1.16 -5.83
CA ILE A 95 -12.52 -1.27 -7.01
C ILE A 95 -13.78 -2.06 -6.66
N ASN A 96 -13.62 -3.20 -6.00
CA ASN A 96 -14.73 -4.02 -5.57
C ASN A 96 -15.72 -3.26 -4.67
N ALA A 97 -15.21 -2.50 -3.71
CA ALA A 97 -16.05 -1.68 -2.82
C ALA A 97 -16.86 -0.62 -3.60
N ALA A 98 -16.24 0.00 -4.63
CA ALA A 98 -16.92 0.98 -5.47
C ALA A 98 -18.03 0.34 -6.32
N TYR A 99 -17.79 -0.83 -6.92
CA TYR A 99 -18.82 -1.56 -7.67
C TYR A 99 -20.02 -1.95 -6.82
N HIS A 100 -19.79 -2.38 -5.57
CA HIS A 100 -20.90 -2.78 -4.69
C HIS A 100 -21.65 -1.59 -4.09
N ARG A 101 -21.06 -0.43 -4.02
CA ARG A 101 -21.67 0.75 -3.38
C ARG A 101 -22.35 1.70 -4.34
N LEU A 102 -21.83 1.84 -5.55
CA LEU A 102 -22.25 2.83 -6.52
C LEU A 102 -23.00 2.17 -7.69
N ASN A 103 -24.07 2.81 -8.13
CA ASN A 103 -24.79 2.41 -9.34
C ASN A 103 -24.01 2.91 -10.56
N SER A 104 -23.46 1.98 -11.37
CA SER A 104 -22.72 2.28 -12.60
C SER A 104 -21.58 3.30 -12.42
N PRO A 105 -20.58 3.01 -11.58
CA PRO A 105 -19.46 3.92 -11.37
C PRO A 105 -18.64 4.10 -12.64
N GLY A 106 -18.26 5.35 -12.94
CA GLY A 106 -17.43 5.67 -14.12
C GLY A 106 -16.03 5.08 -14.01
N PHE A 107 -15.43 4.74 -15.16
CA PHE A 107 -14.09 4.14 -15.25
C PHE A 107 -13.03 4.90 -14.46
N PHE A 108 -12.97 6.23 -14.59
CA PHE A 108 -12.00 7.06 -13.88
C PHE A 108 -12.15 6.96 -12.35
N LEU A 109 -13.40 6.96 -11.86
CA LEU A 109 -13.67 6.83 -10.43
C LEU A 109 -13.20 5.48 -9.89
N LEU A 110 -13.43 4.39 -10.64
CA LEU A 110 -12.98 3.05 -10.26
C LEU A 110 -11.45 2.98 -10.16
N VAL A 111 -10.75 3.50 -11.17
CA VAL A 111 -9.27 3.56 -11.14
C VAL A 111 -8.80 4.40 -9.96
N LEU A 112 -9.37 5.60 -9.76
CA LEU A 112 -9.00 6.49 -8.66
C LEU A 112 -9.19 5.82 -7.31
N VAL A 113 -10.35 5.24 -7.06
CA VAL A 113 -10.69 4.57 -5.80
C VAL A 113 -9.79 3.36 -5.55
N GLY A 114 -9.53 2.56 -6.58
CA GLY A 114 -8.60 1.44 -6.48
C GLY A 114 -7.17 1.90 -6.09
N VAL A 115 -6.64 2.86 -6.83
CA VAL A 115 -5.29 3.39 -6.58
C VAL A 115 -5.20 4.02 -5.19
N VAL A 116 -6.14 4.89 -4.83
CA VAL A 116 -6.15 5.57 -3.52
C VAL A 116 -6.26 4.55 -2.38
N THR A 117 -7.04 3.49 -2.55
CA THR A 117 -7.12 2.42 -1.54
C THR A 117 -5.77 1.72 -1.38
N GLY A 118 -5.11 1.41 -2.49
CA GLY A 118 -3.82 0.71 -2.50
C GLY A 118 -2.68 1.54 -1.91
N VAL A 119 -2.56 2.81 -2.33
CA VAL A 119 -1.42 3.66 -1.94
C VAL A 119 -1.68 4.52 -0.71
N GLY A 120 -2.96 4.80 -0.38
CA GLY A 120 -3.36 5.83 0.58
C GLY A 120 -2.85 5.58 2.00
N GLY A 121 -2.93 4.36 2.49
CA GLY A 121 -2.41 4.02 3.82
C GLY A 121 -0.90 4.27 3.94
N GLY A 122 -0.13 3.89 2.92
CA GLY A 122 1.30 4.15 2.85
C GLY A 122 1.63 5.64 2.74
N LEU A 123 0.86 6.37 1.94
CA LEU A 123 1.01 7.83 1.77
C LEU A 123 0.83 8.57 3.10
N VAL A 124 -0.26 8.31 3.81
CA VAL A 124 -0.54 8.96 5.10
C VAL A 124 0.52 8.57 6.13
N ARG A 125 0.90 7.30 6.22
CA ARG A 125 1.99 6.82 7.07
C ARG A 125 3.29 7.59 6.83
N ASP A 126 3.70 7.73 5.57
CA ASP A 126 4.97 8.36 5.22
C ASP A 126 4.96 9.85 5.58
N ILE A 127 3.84 10.56 5.33
CA ILE A 127 3.64 11.95 5.76
C ILE A 127 3.73 12.09 7.28
N MET A 128 3.03 11.23 8.03
CA MET A 128 3.08 11.25 9.50
C MET A 128 4.47 10.94 10.06
N ALA A 129 5.23 10.09 9.35
CA ALA A 129 6.61 9.78 9.70
C ALA A 129 7.61 10.89 9.29
N GLY A 130 7.19 11.95 8.59
CA GLY A 130 8.06 13.01 8.07
C GLY A 130 9.01 12.52 6.98
N ASP A 131 8.62 11.50 6.23
CA ASP A 131 9.37 11.00 5.08
C ASP A 131 8.75 11.47 3.77
N LYS A 132 9.57 11.54 2.71
CA LYS A 132 9.04 11.71 1.36
C LYS A 132 8.22 10.47 1.01
N PRO A 133 6.92 10.63 0.68
CA PRO A 133 6.06 9.48 0.40
C PRO A 133 6.64 8.55 -0.67
N TYR A 134 6.56 7.26 -0.40
CA TYR A 134 7.10 6.19 -1.23
C TYR A 134 6.59 6.25 -2.67
N ILE A 135 5.33 6.67 -2.84
CA ILE A 135 4.67 6.86 -4.14
C ILE A 135 5.42 7.83 -5.07
N PHE A 136 6.19 8.79 -4.51
CA PHE A 136 6.90 9.81 -5.28
C PHE A 136 8.39 9.48 -5.52
N VAL A 137 8.97 8.57 -4.73
CA VAL A 137 10.42 8.35 -4.71
C VAL A 137 10.83 6.93 -5.11
N LYS A 138 9.93 5.98 -5.14
CA LYS A 138 10.28 4.59 -5.53
C LYS A 138 9.51 4.12 -6.73
N HIS A 139 10.34 3.54 -7.58
CA HIS A 139 10.06 2.70 -8.75
C HIS A 139 8.60 2.31 -8.95
N ILE A 140 8.03 2.67 -10.06
CA ILE A 140 6.76 2.15 -10.61
C ILE A 140 5.82 1.61 -9.50
N TYR A 141 5.39 2.50 -8.54
CA TYR A 141 4.51 2.11 -7.43
C TYR A 141 3.04 2.40 -7.77
N ALA A 142 2.69 3.68 -7.94
CA ALA A 142 1.35 4.08 -8.31
C ALA A 142 0.99 3.64 -9.74
N SER A 143 1.94 3.69 -10.67
CA SER A 143 1.74 3.22 -12.04
C SER A 143 1.40 1.73 -12.10
N ALA A 144 2.01 0.90 -11.26
CA ALA A 144 1.64 -0.52 -11.15
C ALA A 144 0.19 -0.69 -10.65
N SER A 145 -0.21 0.09 -9.64
CA SER A 145 -1.59 0.08 -9.13
C SER A 145 -2.60 0.55 -10.18
N ILE A 146 -2.26 1.59 -10.97
CA ILE A 146 -3.11 2.07 -12.07
C ILE A 146 -3.30 0.96 -13.12
N LEU A 147 -2.21 0.32 -13.58
CA LEU A 147 -2.29 -0.74 -14.57
C LEU A 147 -3.06 -1.96 -14.05
N GLY A 148 -2.84 -2.36 -12.81
CA GLY A 148 -3.62 -3.43 -12.19
C GLY A 148 -5.10 -3.10 -12.02
N ALA A 149 -5.42 -1.82 -11.71
CA ALA A 149 -6.79 -1.35 -11.64
C ALA A 149 -7.47 -1.43 -13.03
N ILE A 150 -6.79 -0.97 -14.08
CA ILE A 150 -7.30 -1.04 -15.47
C ILE A 150 -7.59 -2.50 -15.87
N VAL A 151 -6.66 -3.42 -15.61
CA VAL A 151 -6.85 -4.84 -15.92
C VAL A 151 -8.02 -5.42 -15.13
N CYS A 152 -8.14 -5.11 -13.85
CA CYS A 152 -9.25 -5.56 -13.01
C CYS A 152 -10.60 -5.07 -13.56
N ILE A 153 -10.71 -3.78 -13.88
CA ILE A 153 -11.96 -3.18 -14.37
C ILE A 153 -12.33 -3.77 -15.74
N TYR A 154 -11.35 -3.93 -16.64
CA TYR A 154 -11.62 -4.47 -17.97
C TYR A 154 -12.12 -5.92 -17.93
N LEU A 155 -11.56 -6.73 -17.04
CA LEU A 155 -11.95 -8.14 -16.87
C LEU A 155 -13.21 -8.34 -16.04
N TRP A 156 -13.72 -7.30 -15.36
CA TRP A 156 -14.83 -7.41 -14.42
C TRP A 156 -16.10 -7.97 -15.06
N ASP A 157 -16.47 -7.43 -16.21
CA ASP A 157 -17.68 -7.83 -16.94
C ASP A 157 -17.47 -9.07 -17.83
N ILE A 158 -16.21 -9.37 -18.20
CA ILE A 158 -15.88 -10.48 -19.11
C ILE A 158 -15.72 -11.80 -18.35
N SER A 159 -14.97 -11.77 -17.25
CA SER A 159 -14.51 -12.99 -16.57
C SER A 159 -15.07 -13.12 -15.15
N GLY A 160 -15.86 -12.14 -14.71
CA GLY A 160 -16.41 -12.09 -13.37
C GLY A 160 -15.45 -11.57 -12.31
N GLN A 161 -16.02 -11.17 -11.16
CA GLN A 161 -15.34 -10.48 -10.07
C GLN A 161 -14.05 -11.19 -9.59
N SER A 162 -14.11 -12.48 -9.29
CA SER A 162 -12.98 -13.21 -8.69
C SER A 162 -11.77 -13.27 -9.63
N ILE A 163 -11.99 -13.56 -10.91
CA ILE A 163 -10.92 -13.64 -11.91
C ILE A 163 -10.34 -12.25 -12.17
N ALA A 164 -11.18 -11.23 -12.27
CA ALA A 164 -10.75 -9.85 -12.45
C ALA A 164 -9.87 -9.36 -11.30
N MET A 165 -10.26 -9.63 -10.05
CA MET A 165 -9.47 -9.26 -8.86
C MET A 165 -8.13 -10.00 -8.81
N LEU A 166 -8.10 -11.29 -9.13
CA LEU A 166 -6.86 -12.07 -9.19
C LEU A 166 -5.94 -11.54 -10.30
N ALA A 167 -6.46 -11.28 -11.48
CA ALA A 167 -5.70 -10.73 -12.59
C ALA A 167 -5.13 -9.34 -12.27
N GLY A 168 -5.94 -8.44 -11.70
CA GLY A 168 -5.50 -7.13 -11.28
C GLY A 168 -4.39 -7.19 -10.23
N THR A 169 -4.57 -8.01 -9.17
CA THR A 169 -3.56 -8.21 -8.14
C THR A 169 -2.26 -8.78 -8.70
N SER A 170 -2.36 -9.80 -9.57
CA SER A 170 -1.20 -10.43 -10.23
C SER A 170 -0.46 -9.43 -11.11
N THR A 171 -1.18 -8.57 -11.83
CA THR A 171 -0.60 -7.51 -12.66
C THR A 171 0.23 -6.53 -11.82
N VAL A 172 -0.34 -6.04 -10.70
CA VAL A 172 0.41 -5.16 -9.78
C VAL A 172 1.66 -5.84 -9.26
N PHE A 173 1.53 -7.09 -8.80
CA PHE A 173 2.65 -7.85 -8.25
C PHE A 173 3.75 -8.05 -9.29
N LEU A 174 3.41 -8.50 -10.50
CA LEU A 174 4.37 -8.75 -11.57
C LEU A 174 5.12 -7.47 -11.99
N ILE A 175 4.39 -6.36 -12.19
CA ILE A 175 5.00 -5.08 -12.55
C ILE A 175 5.98 -4.62 -11.46
N ARG A 176 5.58 -4.69 -10.20
CA ARG A 176 6.41 -4.31 -9.06
C ARG A 176 7.64 -5.21 -8.92
N PHE A 177 7.45 -6.52 -9.07
CA PHE A 177 8.54 -7.48 -9.00
C PHE A 177 9.56 -7.26 -10.13
N LEU A 178 9.09 -7.09 -11.38
CA LEU A 178 9.95 -6.81 -12.53
C LEU A 178 10.67 -5.46 -12.37
N ALA A 179 9.95 -4.41 -11.96
CA ALA A 179 10.54 -3.10 -11.72
C ALA A 179 11.66 -3.15 -10.67
N ALA A 180 11.45 -3.88 -9.59
CA ALA A 180 12.47 -4.06 -8.57
C ALA A 180 13.65 -4.92 -9.05
N ARG A 181 13.38 -5.98 -9.82
CA ARG A 181 14.41 -6.89 -10.36
C ARG A 181 15.30 -6.21 -11.39
N PHE A 182 14.72 -5.38 -12.25
CA PHE A 182 15.44 -4.68 -13.32
C PHE A 182 15.82 -3.24 -12.94
N LYS A 183 15.54 -2.81 -11.71
CA LYS A 183 15.80 -1.44 -11.21
C LYS A 183 15.23 -0.38 -12.15
N LEU A 184 14.00 -0.60 -12.63
CA LEU A 184 13.32 0.33 -13.51
C LEU A 184 12.81 1.52 -12.71
N ASP A 185 13.23 2.71 -13.10
CA ASP A 185 12.81 4.00 -12.52
C ASP A 185 12.13 4.86 -13.59
N LEU A 186 11.17 5.67 -13.16
CA LEU A 186 10.66 6.73 -14.00
C LEU A 186 11.70 7.85 -14.13
N PRO A 187 11.76 8.55 -15.27
CA PRO A 187 12.74 9.61 -15.50
C PRO A 187 12.58 10.74 -14.46
N ILE A 188 13.69 11.14 -13.86
CA ILE A 188 13.77 12.24 -12.90
C ILE A 188 14.45 13.42 -13.60
N ILE A 189 13.84 14.60 -13.54
CA ILE A 189 14.49 15.81 -14.02
C ILE A 189 15.55 16.23 -12.99
N GLN A 190 16.81 15.97 -13.31
CA GLN A 190 17.95 16.45 -12.50
C GLN A 190 18.33 17.85 -13.02
N GLY A 191 17.78 18.88 -12.40
CA GLY A 191 18.16 20.26 -12.72
C GLY A 191 19.48 20.63 -12.06
N HIS A 192 20.52 20.91 -12.85
CA HIS A 192 21.78 21.48 -12.35
C HIS A 192 21.62 22.91 -11.82
N ASN A 193 20.46 23.57 -12.06
CA ASN A 193 20.21 24.98 -11.78
C ASN A 193 19.22 25.26 -10.62
N PHE A 194 18.84 24.27 -9.83
CA PHE A 194 17.93 24.46 -8.68
C PHE A 194 18.65 24.28 -7.33
N LYS A 195 19.88 24.78 -7.23
CA LYS A 195 20.52 25.00 -5.92
C LYS A 195 20.27 26.46 -5.53
N GLU A 196 19.23 26.68 -4.74
CA GLU A 196 19.18 27.84 -3.83
C GLU A 196 19.82 27.44 -2.50
#